data_7b8c39f96c91ff7bc6ddd0c848a2bb49
#
_entry.id   7b8c39f96c91ff7bc6ddd0c848a2bb49
#
_cell.length_a   1.000
_cell.length_b   1.000
_cell.length_c   1.000
_cell.angle_alpha   90.00
_cell.angle_beta   90.00
_cell.angle_gamma   90.00
#
_symmetry.space_group_name_H-M   'P 1'
#
loop_
_entity.id
_entity.type
_entity.pdbx_description
1 polymer ?
#
loop_
_entity_poly.entity_id
_entity_poly.type
_entity_poly.pdbx_seq_one_letter_code
_entity_poly.pdbx_strand_id
1 'polypeptide(L)'
;MRIVLSNIGTFGDINPLIAIALELKRRGHTPVMALPNVYRPKIEPLGLEFSALRPDIDPGNKKLVEMVYDVKKGTETGLREFLFPVLRETYDDLLDAATKPARADLLLLGELNYAGPIVAEVTGIPWASYVLAPFSFFSAYDPPVLPPYPRLARADKAPGMGRAMRRLARFVTRKWPEPVYELRQELGLPRGKNPIFDAKHSPHLVLALFSHVLGVEQKDWPENTLITGFCFYDADAGNPALPAQLEEFLQAGEAPVVFTLGSAAVLAAGDFYEQSARAAKKLGVRAVLLIGNDEKNRPQEELPETICVAEYAPYSGLFPRVSLVVHQGGVGTTAQCLRAGRPMLIMPYSHDQPDNARRMRRMGVARVIQRSSYKPGRVARRVRAMLAEPEFDARAREAADEVARENGVKTACDALEKLGTRD
;
A
#
# COMPACT_ATOMS: atom_id res chain seq x y z
N MET A 1 -13.04 -18.19 16.52
CA MET A 1 -13.89 -17.30 15.69
C MET A 1 -13.61 -17.57 14.22
N ARG A 2 -14.64 -17.55 13.40
CA ARG A 2 -14.54 -17.48 11.93
C ARG A 2 -14.49 -16.02 11.52
N ILE A 3 -13.40 -15.58 10.90
CA ILE A 3 -13.16 -14.18 10.56
C ILE A 3 -12.97 -14.07 9.05
N VAL A 4 -13.81 -13.29 8.37
CA VAL A 4 -13.66 -13.04 6.94
C VAL A 4 -12.83 -11.76 6.73
N LEU A 5 -11.70 -11.92 6.05
CA LEU A 5 -10.80 -10.81 5.70
C LEU A 5 -10.95 -10.52 4.20
N SER A 6 -11.32 -9.31 3.85
CA SER A 6 -11.63 -8.99 2.45
C SER A 6 -11.06 -7.65 2.00
N ASN A 7 -10.48 -7.64 0.82
CA ASN A 7 -10.08 -6.45 0.10
C ASN A 7 -10.00 -6.71 -1.41
N ILE A 8 -9.94 -5.61 -2.15
CA ILE A 8 -9.68 -5.58 -3.59
C ILE A 8 -8.48 -4.64 -3.78
N GLY A 9 -7.47 -5.06 -4.53
CA GLY A 9 -6.28 -4.22 -4.73
C GLY A 9 -5.07 -5.03 -5.21
N THR A 10 -3.88 -4.49 -5.00
CA THR A 10 -2.60 -5.09 -5.38
C THR A 10 -2.00 -5.92 -4.24
N PHE A 11 -0.84 -6.54 -4.47
CA PHE A 11 -0.10 -7.23 -3.41
C PHE A 11 0.23 -6.32 -2.22
N GLY A 12 0.39 -5.00 -2.45
CA GLY A 12 0.59 -4.03 -1.36
C GLY A 12 -0.60 -3.96 -0.40
N ASP A 13 -1.81 -4.20 -0.93
CA ASP A 13 -3.06 -4.18 -0.17
C ASP A 13 -3.34 -5.52 0.51
N ILE A 14 -2.89 -6.63 -0.07
CA ILE A 14 -3.21 -7.99 0.37
C ILE A 14 -2.17 -8.53 1.36
N ASN A 15 -0.90 -8.21 1.21
CA ASN A 15 0.16 -8.73 2.09
C ASN A 15 -0.08 -8.45 3.59
N PRO A 16 -0.51 -7.24 4.02
CA PRO A 16 -0.85 -7.00 5.42
C PRO A 16 -1.98 -7.89 5.94
N LEU A 17 -2.98 -8.19 5.09
CA LEU A 17 -4.07 -9.12 5.44
C LEU A 17 -3.56 -10.55 5.60
N ILE A 18 -2.64 -11.00 4.75
CA ILE A 18 -2.03 -12.33 4.88
C ILE A 18 -1.31 -12.46 6.23
N ALA A 19 -0.54 -11.43 6.62
CA ALA A 19 0.16 -11.42 7.91
C ALA A 19 -0.83 -11.53 9.09
N ILE A 20 -1.92 -10.77 9.07
CA ILE A 20 -2.99 -10.82 10.08
C ILE A 20 -3.67 -12.20 10.07
N ALA A 21 -4.03 -12.73 8.89
CA ALA A 21 -4.70 -14.03 8.78
C ALA A 21 -3.84 -15.18 9.32
N LEU A 22 -2.56 -15.19 9.01
CA LEU A 22 -1.63 -16.20 9.53
C LEU A 22 -1.50 -16.14 11.05
N GLU A 23 -1.44 -14.97 11.64
CA GLU A 23 -1.41 -14.79 13.09
C GLU A 23 -2.74 -15.20 13.74
N LEU A 24 -3.88 -14.82 13.17
CA LEU A 24 -5.19 -15.27 13.65
C LEU A 24 -5.31 -16.79 13.60
N LYS A 25 -4.84 -17.43 12.52
CA LYS A 25 -4.79 -18.89 12.41
C LYS A 25 -3.91 -19.52 13.51
N ARG A 26 -2.72 -18.93 13.75
CA ARG A 26 -1.83 -19.39 14.83
C ARG A 26 -2.45 -19.28 16.23
N ARG A 27 -3.39 -18.32 16.42
CA ARG A 27 -4.17 -18.14 17.66
C ARG A 27 -5.39 -19.06 17.75
N GLY A 28 -5.62 -19.95 16.78
CA GLY A 28 -6.73 -20.90 16.78
C GLY A 28 -8.04 -20.36 16.21
N HIS A 29 -8.01 -19.25 15.48
CA HIS A 29 -9.15 -18.76 14.71
C HIS A 29 -9.20 -19.38 13.32
N THR A 30 -10.33 -19.23 12.63
CA THR A 30 -10.57 -19.69 11.25
C THR A 30 -10.66 -18.47 10.33
N PRO A 31 -9.52 -17.91 9.86
CA PRO A 31 -9.52 -16.82 8.90
C PRO A 31 -9.91 -17.31 7.50
N VAL A 32 -10.80 -16.56 6.83
CA VAL A 32 -11.24 -16.78 5.46
C VAL A 32 -10.81 -15.58 4.62
N MET A 33 -10.02 -15.83 3.58
CA MET A 33 -9.55 -14.78 2.68
C MET A 33 -10.55 -14.62 1.53
N ALA A 34 -11.42 -13.61 1.62
CA ALA A 34 -12.36 -13.26 0.55
C ALA A 34 -11.71 -12.23 -0.38
N LEU A 35 -11.08 -12.71 -1.45
CA LEU A 35 -10.22 -11.92 -2.34
C LEU A 35 -10.48 -12.27 -3.82
N PRO A 36 -10.05 -11.39 -4.78
CA PRO A 36 -10.03 -11.74 -6.20
C PRO A 36 -9.33 -13.08 -6.45
N ASN A 37 -9.91 -13.88 -7.35
CA ASN A 37 -9.48 -15.28 -7.55
C ASN A 37 -8.02 -15.42 -7.99
N VAL A 38 -7.45 -14.39 -8.62
CA VAL A 38 -6.04 -14.33 -8.98
C VAL A 38 -5.09 -14.54 -7.78
N TYR A 39 -5.54 -14.29 -6.54
CA TYR A 39 -4.74 -14.48 -5.32
C TYR A 39 -4.81 -15.91 -4.75
N ARG A 40 -5.72 -16.76 -5.23
CA ARG A 40 -5.90 -18.15 -4.74
C ARG A 40 -4.60 -18.95 -4.71
N PRO A 41 -3.76 -18.94 -5.78
CA PRO A 41 -2.50 -19.70 -5.79
C PRO A 41 -1.50 -19.25 -4.73
N LYS A 42 -1.63 -18.03 -4.20
CA LYS A 42 -0.77 -17.51 -3.12
C LYS A 42 -1.34 -17.84 -1.74
N ILE A 43 -2.66 -17.89 -1.60
CA ILE A 43 -3.32 -18.01 -0.30
C ILE A 43 -3.48 -19.48 0.14
N GLU A 44 -3.95 -20.35 -0.75
CA GLU A 44 -4.20 -21.75 -0.39
C GLU A 44 -2.96 -22.52 0.08
N PRO A 45 -1.76 -22.33 -0.51
CA PRO A 45 -0.54 -22.97 0.00
C PRO A 45 -0.14 -22.57 1.44
N LEU A 46 -0.65 -21.42 1.93
CA LEU A 46 -0.47 -20.99 3.33
C LEU A 46 -1.43 -21.73 4.29
N GLY A 47 -2.29 -22.59 3.74
CA GLY A 47 -3.32 -23.31 4.48
C GLY A 47 -4.40 -22.38 5.05
N LEU A 48 -4.69 -21.27 4.39
CA LEU A 48 -5.78 -20.35 4.69
C LEU A 48 -7.00 -20.71 3.83
N GLU A 49 -8.20 -20.61 4.41
CA GLU A 49 -9.44 -20.73 3.64
C GLU A 49 -9.55 -19.58 2.63
N PHE A 50 -10.01 -19.89 1.42
CA PHE A 50 -10.17 -18.92 0.35
C PHE A 50 -11.60 -18.87 -0.17
N SER A 51 -12.14 -17.68 -0.33
CA SER A 51 -13.41 -17.40 -1.01
C SER A 51 -13.16 -16.43 -2.16
N ALA A 52 -13.58 -16.78 -3.37
CA ALA A 52 -13.42 -15.91 -4.53
C ALA A 52 -14.31 -14.67 -4.41
N LEU A 53 -13.80 -13.51 -4.78
CA LEU A 53 -14.49 -12.22 -4.75
C LEU A 53 -14.30 -11.50 -6.08
N ARG A 54 -15.37 -11.00 -6.67
CA ARG A 54 -15.28 -10.10 -7.83
C ARG A 54 -15.02 -8.66 -7.44
N PRO A 55 -14.37 -7.84 -8.29
CA PRO A 55 -13.86 -8.20 -9.61
C PRO A 55 -12.62 -9.09 -9.54
N ASP A 56 -12.55 -10.07 -10.43
CA ASP A 56 -11.34 -10.88 -10.61
C ASP A 56 -10.38 -10.14 -11.55
N ILE A 57 -9.69 -9.17 -10.99
CA ILE A 57 -8.76 -8.32 -11.73
C ILE A 57 -7.35 -8.85 -11.53
N ASP A 58 -6.68 -9.17 -12.62
CA ASP A 58 -5.26 -9.51 -12.61
C ASP A 58 -4.40 -8.25 -12.36
N PRO A 59 -3.74 -8.13 -11.19
CA PRO A 59 -2.85 -7.01 -10.91
C PRO A 59 -1.61 -6.98 -11.81
N GLY A 60 -1.34 -8.06 -12.57
CA GLY A 60 -0.33 -8.14 -13.61
C GLY A 60 -0.77 -7.56 -14.96
N ASN A 61 -2.04 -7.19 -15.12
CA ASN A 61 -2.54 -6.61 -16.37
C ASN A 61 -2.00 -5.19 -16.57
N LYS A 62 -0.99 -5.07 -17.45
CA LYS A 62 -0.29 -3.81 -17.72
C LYS A 62 -1.22 -2.67 -18.17
N LYS A 63 -2.20 -2.95 -19.07
CA LYS A 63 -3.14 -1.93 -19.55
C LYS A 63 -3.97 -1.38 -18.40
N LEU A 64 -4.46 -2.26 -17.55
CA LEU A 64 -5.22 -1.87 -16.37
C LEU A 64 -4.37 -1.01 -15.43
N VAL A 65 -3.15 -1.44 -15.14
CA VAL A 65 -2.22 -0.70 -14.29
C VAL A 65 -1.94 0.69 -14.88
N GLU A 66 -1.68 0.80 -16.17
CA GLU A 66 -1.45 2.09 -16.85
C GLU A 66 -2.67 3.02 -16.70
N MET A 67 -3.89 2.50 -16.86
CA MET A 67 -5.13 3.28 -16.70
C MET A 67 -5.35 3.73 -15.25
N VAL A 68 -5.17 2.83 -14.28
CA VAL A 68 -5.38 3.12 -12.86
C VAL A 68 -4.27 4.03 -12.30
N TYR A 69 -3.07 3.98 -12.88
CA TYR A 69 -1.94 4.87 -12.52
C TYR A 69 -1.95 6.21 -13.26
N ASP A 70 -2.97 6.51 -14.08
CA ASP A 70 -3.14 7.86 -14.61
C ASP A 70 -3.31 8.87 -13.49
N VAL A 71 -2.47 9.90 -13.49
CA VAL A 71 -2.38 10.89 -12.40
C VAL A 71 -3.68 11.66 -12.20
N LYS A 72 -4.48 11.86 -13.27
CA LYS A 72 -5.70 12.68 -13.23
C LYS A 72 -6.97 11.87 -13.07
N LYS A 73 -7.06 10.74 -13.76
CA LYS A 73 -8.28 9.93 -13.88
C LYS A 73 -8.19 8.57 -13.20
N GLY A 74 -6.99 8.11 -12.81
CA GLY A 74 -6.78 6.73 -12.36
C GLY A 74 -7.71 6.30 -11.23
N THR A 75 -7.92 7.14 -10.21
CA THR A 75 -8.84 6.83 -9.12
C THR A 75 -10.30 6.74 -9.61
N GLU A 76 -10.75 7.67 -10.47
CA GLU A 76 -12.09 7.63 -11.04
C GLU A 76 -12.30 6.39 -11.91
N THR A 77 -11.35 6.09 -12.79
CA THR A 77 -11.34 4.89 -13.64
C THR A 77 -11.39 3.62 -12.82
N GLY A 78 -10.55 3.50 -11.80
CA GLY A 78 -10.55 2.34 -10.89
C GLY A 78 -11.91 2.08 -10.25
N LEU A 79 -12.55 3.13 -9.75
CA LEU A 79 -13.86 3.01 -9.11
C LEU A 79 -14.98 2.74 -10.12
N ARG A 80 -15.09 3.56 -11.18
CA ARG A 80 -16.27 3.58 -12.05
C ARG A 80 -16.25 2.55 -13.16
N GLU A 81 -15.06 2.11 -13.59
CA GLU A 81 -14.93 1.15 -14.70
C GLU A 81 -14.61 -0.28 -14.21
N PHE A 82 -14.08 -0.41 -12.98
CA PHE A 82 -13.68 -1.73 -12.50
C PHE A 82 -14.41 -2.18 -11.24
N LEU A 83 -14.57 -1.32 -10.22
CA LEU A 83 -15.18 -1.76 -8.96
C LEU A 83 -16.70 -1.67 -8.97
N PHE A 84 -17.26 -0.55 -9.39
CA PHE A 84 -18.70 -0.33 -9.32
C PHE A 84 -19.54 -1.13 -10.34
N PRO A 85 -19.07 -1.44 -11.57
CA PRO A 85 -19.86 -2.25 -12.49
C PRO A 85 -20.16 -3.66 -12.01
N VAL A 86 -19.36 -4.21 -11.08
CA VAL A 86 -19.54 -5.55 -10.51
C VAL A 86 -19.84 -5.50 -9.00
N LEU A 87 -20.34 -4.36 -8.51
CA LEU A 87 -20.58 -4.16 -7.08
C LEU A 87 -21.63 -5.11 -6.52
N ARG A 88 -22.68 -5.44 -7.31
CA ARG A 88 -23.72 -6.40 -6.91
C ARG A 88 -23.14 -7.79 -6.74
N GLU A 89 -22.35 -8.21 -7.70
CA GLU A 89 -21.69 -9.51 -7.64
C GLU A 89 -20.65 -9.57 -6.51
N THR A 90 -19.93 -8.47 -6.24
CA THR A 90 -19.02 -8.38 -5.09
C THR A 90 -19.79 -8.53 -3.78
N TYR A 91 -20.97 -7.94 -3.69
CA TYR A 91 -21.87 -8.09 -2.53
C TYR A 91 -22.31 -9.55 -2.35
N ASP A 92 -22.78 -10.20 -3.41
CA ASP A 92 -23.26 -11.57 -3.34
C ASP A 92 -22.12 -12.53 -2.96
N ASP A 93 -20.94 -12.38 -3.56
CA ASP A 93 -19.74 -13.18 -3.24
C ASP A 93 -19.32 -13.01 -1.76
N LEU A 94 -19.30 -11.78 -1.27
CA LEU A 94 -18.92 -11.50 0.11
C LEU A 94 -19.99 -11.96 1.11
N LEU A 95 -21.27 -11.84 0.76
CA LEU A 95 -22.37 -12.36 1.57
C LEU A 95 -22.26 -13.88 1.73
N ASP A 96 -21.94 -14.58 0.64
CA ASP A 96 -21.70 -16.02 0.66
C ASP A 96 -20.49 -16.37 1.55
N ALA A 97 -19.36 -15.68 1.40
CA ALA A 97 -18.19 -15.88 2.25
C ALA A 97 -18.49 -15.63 3.74
N ALA A 98 -19.36 -14.65 4.04
CA ALA A 98 -19.71 -14.26 5.40
C ALA A 98 -20.75 -15.19 6.05
N THR A 99 -21.56 -15.94 5.25
CA THR A 99 -22.67 -16.71 5.77
C THR A 99 -22.57 -18.21 5.51
N LYS A 100 -21.73 -18.66 4.57
CA LYS A 100 -21.57 -20.05 4.15
C LYS A 100 -20.12 -20.55 4.34
N PRO A 101 -19.91 -21.83 4.69
CA PRO A 101 -20.90 -22.83 5.16
C PRO A 101 -21.40 -22.51 6.57
N ALA A 102 -20.76 -21.57 7.28
CA ALA A 102 -21.14 -21.08 8.60
C ALA A 102 -21.05 -19.55 8.63
N ARG A 103 -21.89 -18.92 9.45
CA ARG A 103 -21.86 -17.47 9.65
C ARG A 103 -20.53 -17.05 10.27
N ALA A 104 -19.92 -15.98 9.73
CA ALA A 104 -18.73 -15.38 10.32
C ALA A 104 -19.06 -14.66 11.65
N ASP A 105 -18.10 -14.65 12.56
CA ASP A 105 -18.19 -13.92 13.82
C ASP A 105 -17.76 -12.46 13.63
N LEU A 106 -16.88 -12.19 12.63
CA LEU A 106 -16.30 -10.86 12.41
C LEU A 106 -15.89 -10.69 10.93
N LEU A 107 -16.02 -9.46 10.41
CA LEU A 107 -15.46 -9.08 9.12
C LEU A 107 -14.31 -8.09 9.32
N LEU A 108 -13.21 -8.25 8.56
CA LEU A 108 -12.14 -7.26 8.42
C LEU A 108 -12.09 -6.79 6.96
N LEU A 109 -12.44 -5.53 6.73
CA LEU A 109 -12.72 -5.00 5.40
C LEU A 109 -11.73 -3.90 5.01
N GLY A 110 -11.13 -4.03 3.82
CA GLY A 110 -10.31 -2.98 3.21
C GLY A 110 -11.15 -1.88 2.57
N GLU A 111 -10.56 -0.72 2.40
CA GLU A 111 -11.24 0.49 1.94
C GLU A 111 -11.80 0.45 0.51
N LEU A 112 -11.32 -0.47 -0.33
CA LEU A 112 -11.83 -0.65 -1.70
C LEU A 112 -12.98 -1.64 -1.78
N ASN A 113 -13.34 -2.32 -0.69
CA ASN A 113 -14.48 -3.21 -0.63
C ASN A 113 -15.75 -2.43 -0.26
N TYR A 114 -16.37 -1.77 -1.24
CA TYR A 114 -17.59 -0.96 -1.03
C TYR A 114 -18.84 -1.79 -0.72
N ALA A 115 -18.84 -3.08 -1.04
CA ALA A 115 -19.91 -3.99 -0.69
C ALA A 115 -19.85 -4.41 0.79
N GLY A 116 -18.67 -4.41 1.39
CA GLY A 116 -18.43 -4.90 2.74
C GLY A 116 -19.30 -4.26 3.83
N PRO A 117 -19.38 -2.93 3.95
CA PRO A 117 -20.26 -2.28 4.91
C PRO A 117 -21.74 -2.62 4.71
N ILE A 118 -22.17 -2.90 3.48
CA ILE A 118 -23.55 -3.30 3.16
C ILE A 118 -23.81 -4.74 3.65
N VAL A 119 -22.88 -5.67 3.40
CA VAL A 119 -22.97 -7.05 3.92
C VAL A 119 -23.01 -7.04 5.45
N ALA A 120 -22.17 -6.24 6.10
CA ALA A 120 -22.17 -6.11 7.57
C ALA A 120 -23.52 -5.60 8.10
N GLU A 121 -24.10 -4.59 7.44
CA GLU A 121 -25.41 -4.03 7.83
C GLU A 121 -26.56 -5.05 7.65
N VAL A 122 -26.59 -5.77 6.51
CA VAL A 122 -27.64 -6.76 6.22
C VAL A 122 -27.54 -7.98 7.13
N THR A 123 -26.33 -8.44 7.42
CA THR A 123 -26.12 -9.67 8.22
C THR A 123 -26.08 -9.39 9.72
N GLY A 124 -25.88 -8.15 10.14
CA GLY A 124 -25.61 -7.81 11.54
C GLY A 124 -24.29 -8.37 12.07
N ILE A 125 -23.37 -8.80 11.20
CA ILE A 125 -22.05 -9.27 11.62
C ILE A 125 -21.20 -8.04 12.00
N PRO A 126 -20.56 -8.01 13.20
CA PRO A 126 -19.66 -6.93 13.56
C PRO A 126 -18.48 -6.89 12.59
N TRP A 127 -17.97 -5.67 12.34
CA TRP A 127 -16.89 -5.50 11.41
C TRP A 127 -15.86 -4.46 11.85
N ALA A 128 -14.64 -4.66 11.44
CA ALA A 128 -13.57 -3.67 11.46
C ALA A 128 -13.22 -3.25 10.04
N SER A 129 -12.86 -1.99 9.87
CA SER A 129 -12.19 -1.55 8.63
C SER A 129 -10.70 -1.36 8.85
N TYR A 130 -9.93 -1.40 7.77
CA TYR A 130 -8.52 -1.01 7.85
C TYR A 130 -8.12 -0.07 6.73
N VAL A 131 -7.08 0.71 7.00
CA VAL A 131 -6.42 1.61 6.06
C VAL A 131 -4.90 1.40 6.11
N LEU A 132 -4.23 1.59 4.98
CA LEU A 132 -2.79 1.32 4.85
C LEU A 132 -1.93 2.60 4.92
N ALA A 133 -2.53 3.76 4.73
CA ALA A 133 -1.83 5.04 4.77
C ALA A 133 -2.72 6.16 5.32
N PRO A 134 -2.15 7.20 5.94
CA PRO A 134 -2.91 8.37 6.43
C PRO A 134 -3.70 9.10 5.34
N PHE A 135 -3.29 8.97 4.07
CA PHE A 135 -4.00 9.47 2.89
C PHE A 135 -5.49 9.07 2.90
N SER A 136 -5.81 7.87 3.33
CA SER A 136 -7.16 7.28 3.30
C SER A 136 -8.18 8.00 4.19
N PHE A 137 -7.73 8.68 5.22
CA PHE A 137 -8.61 9.46 6.11
C PHE A 137 -9.03 10.81 5.54
N PHE A 138 -8.31 11.31 4.56
CA PHE A 138 -8.58 12.60 3.94
C PHE A 138 -8.78 13.73 4.97
N SER A 139 -7.89 13.78 5.97
CA SER A 139 -7.98 14.70 7.08
C SER A 139 -7.91 16.17 6.64
N ALA A 140 -8.71 17.01 7.27
CA ALA A 140 -8.63 18.47 7.12
C ALA A 140 -7.49 19.09 7.93
N TYR A 141 -6.93 18.37 8.90
CA TYR A 141 -5.83 18.84 9.77
C TYR A 141 -4.46 18.41 9.27
N ASP A 142 -4.37 17.29 8.56
CA ASP A 142 -3.19 16.84 7.81
C ASP A 142 -3.63 16.44 6.39
N PRO A 143 -3.93 17.43 5.53
CA PRO A 143 -4.53 17.19 4.22
C PRO A 143 -3.60 16.38 3.32
N PRO A 144 -4.12 15.36 2.61
CA PRO A 144 -3.32 14.53 1.73
C PRO A 144 -2.82 15.29 0.50
N VAL A 145 -1.69 14.84 -0.04
CA VAL A 145 -1.20 15.33 -1.34
C VAL A 145 -1.88 14.54 -2.46
N LEU A 146 -2.76 15.22 -3.18
CA LEU A 146 -3.45 14.62 -4.31
C LEU A 146 -2.54 14.53 -5.54
N PRO A 147 -2.49 13.40 -6.26
CA PRO A 147 -1.61 13.21 -7.42
C PRO A 147 -1.71 14.29 -8.49
N PRO A 148 -2.89 14.79 -8.88
CA PRO A 148 -3.01 15.84 -9.89
C PRO A 148 -2.46 17.19 -9.44
N TYR A 149 -2.32 17.40 -8.14
CA TYR A 149 -1.99 18.71 -7.56
C TYR A 149 -0.84 18.66 -6.53
N PRO A 150 0.34 18.10 -6.89
CA PRO A 150 1.45 17.94 -5.94
C PRO A 150 1.99 19.28 -5.39
N ARG A 151 1.70 20.40 -6.09
CA ARG A 151 2.08 21.76 -5.62
C ARG A 151 1.27 22.23 -4.43
N LEU A 152 0.03 21.70 -4.23
CA LEU A 152 -0.78 21.99 -3.05
C LEU A 152 -0.16 21.47 -1.75
N ALA A 153 0.77 20.53 -1.84
CA ALA A 153 1.58 20.10 -0.69
C ALA A 153 2.37 21.24 0.00
N ARG A 154 2.54 22.39 -0.68
CA ARG A 154 3.18 23.58 -0.11
C ARG A 154 2.23 24.48 0.66
N ALA A 155 0.94 24.32 0.44
CA ALA A 155 -0.14 25.10 1.05
C ALA A 155 -0.76 24.42 2.30
N ASP A 156 -0.18 23.31 2.75
CA ASP A 156 -0.66 22.51 3.89
C ASP A 156 -0.74 23.30 5.21
N LYS A 157 0.01 24.39 5.33
CA LYS A 157 0.02 25.27 6.50
C LYS A 157 -1.01 26.39 6.47
N ALA A 158 -1.76 26.55 5.37
CA ALA A 158 -2.75 27.61 5.25
C ALA A 158 -4.01 27.26 6.08
N PRO A 159 -4.44 28.15 7.01
CA PRO A 159 -5.64 27.89 7.82
C PRO A 159 -6.88 27.60 6.96
N GLY A 160 -7.56 26.48 7.25
CA GLY A 160 -8.79 26.10 6.54
C GLY A 160 -8.58 25.44 5.17
N MET A 161 -7.37 25.38 4.64
CA MET A 161 -7.07 24.74 3.32
C MET A 161 -7.53 23.29 3.27
N GLY A 162 -7.21 22.49 4.28
CA GLY A 162 -7.65 21.09 4.34
C GLY A 162 -9.16 20.94 4.32
N ARG A 163 -9.90 21.79 5.03
CA ARG A 163 -11.38 21.81 4.98
C ARG A 163 -11.91 22.17 3.58
N ALA A 164 -11.29 23.14 2.93
CA ALA A 164 -11.66 23.53 1.56
C ALA A 164 -11.37 22.37 0.56
N MET A 165 -10.20 21.73 0.66
CA MET A 165 -9.85 20.57 -0.14
C MET A 165 -10.83 19.40 0.05
N ARG A 166 -11.19 19.09 1.30
CA ARG A 166 -12.17 18.02 1.61
C ARG A 166 -13.54 18.33 1.03
N ARG A 167 -14.02 19.59 1.13
CA ARG A 167 -15.28 20.01 0.51
C ARG A 167 -15.24 19.89 -1.02
N LEU A 168 -14.17 20.35 -1.63
CA LEU A 168 -13.99 20.28 -3.09
C LEU A 168 -13.96 18.82 -3.56
N ALA A 169 -13.19 17.95 -2.89
CA ALA A 169 -13.13 16.54 -3.22
C ALA A 169 -14.52 15.89 -3.16
N ARG A 170 -15.29 16.13 -2.08
CA ARG A 170 -16.67 15.63 -1.94
C ARG A 170 -17.60 16.16 -3.05
N PHE A 171 -17.42 17.41 -3.45
CA PHE A 171 -18.23 18.01 -4.52
C PHE A 171 -17.90 17.39 -5.89
N VAL A 172 -16.62 17.24 -6.21
CA VAL A 172 -16.17 16.67 -7.49
C VAL A 172 -16.59 15.20 -7.60
N THR A 173 -16.46 14.43 -6.53
CA THR A 173 -16.76 12.99 -6.53
C THR A 173 -18.22 12.65 -6.18
N ARG A 174 -19.10 13.64 -6.02
CA ARG A 174 -20.47 13.43 -5.48
C ARG A 174 -21.33 12.40 -6.24
N LYS A 175 -21.05 12.21 -7.52
CA LYS A 175 -21.76 11.24 -8.36
C LYS A 175 -21.08 9.88 -8.47
N TRP A 176 -19.82 9.76 -7.99
CA TRP A 176 -19.10 8.50 -8.13
C TRP A 176 -19.75 7.34 -7.35
N PRO A 177 -20.23 7.54 -6.10
CA PRO A 177 -20.78 6.46 -5.32
C PRO A 177 -22.25 6.13 -5.62
N GLU A 178 -22.84 6.65 -6.69
CA GLU A 178 -24.25 6.40 -7.03
C GLU A 178 -24.56 4.89 -7.12
N PRO A 179 -23.74 4.02 -7.74
CA PRO A 179 -23.99 2.58 -7.76
C PRO A 179 -24.09 1.94 -6.36
N VAL A 180 -23.36 2.48 -5.38
CA VAL A 180 -23.46 2.01 -3.98
C VAL A 180 -24.81 2.38 -3.38
N TYR A 181 -25.34 3.56 -3.70
CA TYR A 181 -26.64 3.99 -3.24
C TYR A 181 -27.78 3.23 -3.94
N GLU A 182 -27.63 2.90 -5.21
CA GLU A 182 -28.57 2.06 -5.97
C GLU A 182 -28.65 0.67 -5.38
N LEU A 183 -27.51 0.01 -5.11
CA LEU A 183 -27.49 -1.30 -4.44
C LEU A 183 -28.15 -1.26 -3.06
N ARG A 184 -27.90 -0.21 -2.26
CA ARG A 184 -28.57 -0.04 -0.96
C ARG A 184 -30.10 0.07 -1.10
N GLN A 185 -30.57 0.81 -2.11
CA GLN A 185 -32.00 0.95 -2.41
C GLN A 185 -32.63 -0.38 -2.82
N GLU A 186 -31.96 -1.14 -3.69
CA GLU A 186 -32.41 -2.49 -4.09
C GLU A 186 -32.58 -3.45 -2.90
N LEU A 187 -31.69 -3.31 -1.89
CA LEU A 187 -31.71 -4.09 -0.66
C LEU A 187 -32.65 -3.51 0.42
N GLY A 188 -33.42 -2.47 0.12
CA GLY A 188 -34.34 -1.82 1.07
C GLY A 188 -33.62 -1.05 2.20
N LEU A 189 -32.35 -0.70 2.03
CA LEU A 189 -31.57 0.00 3.02
C LEU A 189 -31.65 1.53 2.82
N PRO A 190 -31.52 2.33 3.87
CA PRO A 190 -31.44 3.78 3.74
C PRO A 190 -30.17 4.18 2.96
N ARG A 191 -30.18 5.36 2.32
CA ARG A 191 -29.05 5.86 1.50
C ARG A 191 -27.71 5.82 2.23
N GLY A 192 -27.68 6.10 3.50
CA GLY A 192 -26.47 6.07 4.34
C GLY A 192 -25.51 7.24 4.11
N LYS A 193 -24.32 7.16 4.75
CA LYS A 193 -23.25 8.14 4.63
C LYS A 193 -22.51 7.97 3.29
N ASN A 194 -21.67 8.96 2.94
CA ASN A 194 -20.85 8.89 1.72
C ASN A 194 -19.87 7.70 1.76
N PRO A 195 -19.98 6.73 0.81
CA PRO A 195 -19.15 5.52 0.81
C PRO A 195 -17.65 5.79 0.62
N ILE A 196 -17.29 6.84 -0.13
CA ILE A 196 -15.87 7.14 -0.44
C ILE A 196 -15.15 7.75 0.77
N PHE A 197 -15.84 8.55 1.58
CA PHE A 197 -15.20 9.32 2.66
C PHE A 197 -15.56 8.84 4.06
N ASP A 198 -16.78 8.37 4.27
CA ASP A 198 -17.28 8.15 5.63
C ASP A 198 -17.69 6.69 5.88
N ALA A 199 -18.54 6.11 5.03
CA ALA A 199 -19.12 4.78 5.27
C ALA A 199 -18.15 3.61 5.06
N LYS A 200 -16.97 3.86 4.50
CA LYS A 200 -15.90 2.86 4.40
C LYS A 200 -15.20 2.58 5.74
N HIS A 201 -15.39 3.44 6.72
CA HIS A 201 -14.82 3.28 8.06
C HIS A 201 -15.84 2.65 9.01
N SER A 202 -15.43 1.58 9.68
CA SER A 202 -16.28 0.91 10.66
C SER A 202 -16.59 1.83 11.86
N PRO A 203 -17.84 1.82 12.35
CA PRO A 203 -18.17 2.51 13.58
C PRO A 203 -17.62 1.81 14.83
N HIS A 204 -17.14 0.58 14.70
CA HIS A 204 -16.66 -0.25 15.82
C HIS A 204 -15.15 -0.20 15.99
N LEU A 205 -14.39 -0.32 14.89
CA LEU A 205 -12.92 -0.34 14.90
C LEU A 205 -12.37 0.00 13.53
N VAL A 206 -11.43 0.95 13.48
CA VAL A 206 -10.64 1.27 12.29
C VAL A 206 -9.17 0.97 12.58
N LEU A 207 -8.60 -0.02 11.93
CA LEU A 207 -7.19 -0.35 12.04
C LEU A 207 -6.38 0.49 11.05
N ALA A 208 -5.53 1.36 11.56
CA ALA A 208 -4.54 2.07 10.77
C ALA A 208 -3.26 1.22 10.73
N LEU A 209 -3.13 0.37 9.68
CA LEU A 209 -2.04 -0.60 9.52
C LEU A 209 -0.73 0.08 9.07
N PHE A 210 -0.38 1.16 9.72
CA PHE A 210 0.85 1.90 9.49
C PHE A 210 1.43 2.39 10.82
N SER A 211 2.73 2.69 10.80
CA SER A 211 3.47 3.19 11.95
C SER A 211 3.14 4.65 12.28
N HIS A 212 3.25 5.01 13.56
CA HIS A 212 3.20 6.40 14.03
C HIS A 212 4.21 7.31 13.31
N VAL A 213 5.33 6.78 12.82
CA VAL A 213 6.29 7.56 12.03
C VAL A 213 5.73 8.01 10.68
N LEU A 214 4.77 7.28 10.09
CA LEU A 214 4.12 7.66 8.85
C LEU A 214 2.99 8.69 9.08
N GLY A 215 2.27 8.56 10.19
CA GLY A 215 1.17 9.47 10.51
C GLY A 215 0.68 9.31 11.94
N VAL A 216 0.22 10.42 12.50
CA VAL A 216 -0.34 10.48 13.86
C VAL A 216 -1.82 10.82 13.78
N GLU A 217 -2.57 10.40 14.78
CA GLU A 217 -4.01 10.63 14.90
C GLU A 217 -4.37 12.11 14.72
N GLN A 218 -5.44 12.37 13.98
CA GLN A 218 -5.99 13.69 13.74
C GLN A 218 -7.39 13.79 14.32
N LYS A 219 -7.80 15.01 14.73
CA LYS A 219 -9.09 15.29 15.37
C LYS A 219 -10.32 14.90 14.56
N ASP A 220 -10.17 14.72 13.25
CA ASP A 220 -11.25 14.37 12.33
C ASP A 220 -11.14 12.95 11.76
N TRP A 221 -10.24 12.13 12.33
CA TRP A 221 -10.25 10.70 12.07
C TRP A 221 -11.44 10.04 12.77
N PRO A 222 -11.88 8.86 12.33
CA PRO A 222 -12.88 8.09 13.06
C PRO A 222 -12.45 7.85 14.53
N GLU A 223 -13.35 8.04 15.48
CA GLU A 223 -13.04 7.97 16.93
C GLU A 223 -12.46 6.62 17.38
N ASN A 224 -12.83 5.54 16.70
CA ASN A 224 -12.36 4.17 17.00
C ASN A 224 -11.13 3.77 16.16
N THR A 225 -10.31 4.73 15.77
CA THR A 225 -9.08 4.45 15.03
C THR A 225 -7.97 3.99 15.98
N LEU A 226 -7.33 2.88 15.63
CA LEU A 226 -6.15 2.36 16.31
C LEU A 226 -4.98 2.30 15.31
N ILE A 227 -3.92 3.05 15.56
CA ILE A 227 -2.65 2.90 14.84
C ILE A 227 -1.95 1.66 15.38
N THR A 228 -1.72 0.68 14.51
CA THR A 228 -1.19 -0.63 14.92
C THR A 228 0.33 -0.74 14.77
N GLY A 229 0.92 0.05 13.89
CA GLY A 229 2.20 -0.24 13.26
C GLY A 229 2.01 -0.97 11.93
N PHE A 230 3.09 -1.16 11.18
CA PHE A 230 3.02 -1.88 9.90
C PHE A 230 2.81 -3.38 10.12
N CYS A 231 1.92 -3.97 9.32
CA CYS A 231 1.73 -5.43 9.27
C CYS A 231 2.62 -6.02 8.16
N PHE A 232 3.85 -6.34 8.49
CA PHE A 232 4.79 -6.94 7.54
C PHE A 232 4.43 -8.39 7.25
N TYR A 233 4.43 -8.74 5.97
CA TYR A 233 4.40 -10.10 5.47
C TYR A 233 5.69 -10.36 4.69
N ASP A 234 6.55 -11.16 5.28
CA ASP A 234 7.76 -11.66 4.63
C ASP A 234 7.42 -13.07 4.12
N ALA A 235 7.26 -13.22 2.80
CA ALA A 235 6.74 -14.43 2.15
C ALA A 235 7.52 -15.71 2.50
N ASP A 236 8.76 -15.56 2.93
CA ASP A 236 9.69 -16.66 3.22
C ASP A 236 9.96 -16.75 4.73
N ALA A 237 8.92 -16.94 5.51
CA ALA A 237 8.88 -17.22 6.95
C ALA A 237 10.25 -17.32 7.66
N GLY A 238 10.92 -16.19 7.92
CA GLY A 238 12.06 -16.09 8.82
C GLY A 238 13.46 -16.12 8.20
N ASN A 239 13.63 -16.48 6.94
CA ASN A 239 14.92 -16.35 6.25
C ASN A 239 14.71 -16.03 4.76
N PRO A 240 14.62 -14.75 4.39
CA PRO A 240 14.42 -14.34 3.00
C PRO A 240 15.70 -14.59 2.20
N ALA A 241 15.84 -15.78 1.64
CA ALA A 241 16.96 -16.14 0.78
C ALA A 241 16.95 -15.24 -0.48
N LEU A 242 18.05 -14.58 -0.73
CA LEU A 242 18.23 -13.80 -1.96
C LEU A 242 18.63 -14.74 -3.12
N PRO A 243 18.30 -14.38 -4.37
CA PRO A 243 18.87 -15.08 -5.53
C PRO A 243 20.39 -15.14 -5.44
N ALA A 244 20.99 -16.30 -5.77
CA ALA A 244 22.42 -16.55 -5.59
C ALA A 244 23.31 -15.46 -6.24
N GLN A 245 23.00 -15.07 -7.47
CA GLN A 245 23.71 -14.00 -8.18
C GLN A 245 23.66 -12.67 -7.42
N LEU A 246 22.51 -12.34 -6.80
CA LEU A 246 22.36 -11.11 -6.02
C LEU A 246 23.13 -11.21 -4.70
N GLU A 247 23.13 -12.38 -4.07
CA GLU A 247 23.91 -12.64 -2.85
C GLU A 247 25.41 -12.48 -3.10
N GLU A 248 25.95 -13.08 -4.15
CA GLU A 248 27.35 -12.92 -4.58
C GLU A 248 27.67 -11.46 -4.88
N PHE A 249 26.78 -10.77 -5.61
CA PHE A 249 26.93 -9.34 -5.86
C PHE A 249 27.02 -8.54 -4.56
N LEU A 250 26.15 -8.76 -3.60
CA LEU A 250 26.17 -8.01 -2.33
C LEU A 250 27.42 -8.27 -1.49
N GLN A 251 27.98 -9.48 -1.56
CA GLN A 251 29.23 -9.85 -0.85
C GLN A 251 30.48 -9.27 -1.49
N ALA A 252 30.45 -8.99 -2.78
CA ALA A 252 31.61 -8.60 -3.57
C ALA A 252 32.06 -7.13 -3.39
N GLY A 253 31.42 -6.32 -2.53
CA GLY A 253 31.83 -4.93 -2.33
C GLY A 253 30.86 -4.08 -1.52
N GLU A 254 31.00 -2.76 -1.66
CA GLU A 254 30.21 -1.76 -0.91
C GLU A 254 28.71 -1.90 -1.13
N ALA A 255 27.91 -1.42 -0.14
CA ALA A 255 26.46 -1.45 -0.16
C ALA A 255 25.90 -0.70 -1.38
N PRO A 256 25.15 -1.37 -2.28
CA PRO A 256 24.63 -0.76 -3.49
C PRO A 256 23.46 0.20 -3.25
N VAL A 257 23.12 0.99 -4.26
CA VAL A 257 21.83 1.69 -4.37
C VAL A 257 20.82 0.78 -5.05
N VAL A 258 19.62 0.60 -4.47
CA VAL A 258 18.55 -0.17 -5.09
C VAL A 258 17.58 0.74 -5.84
N PHE A 259 17.15 0.30 -7.02
CA PHE A 259 16.11 0.92 -7.83
C PHE A 259 14.95 -0.07 -8.02
N THR A 260 13.76 0.31 -7.56
CA THR A 260 12.57 -0.54 -7.64
C THR A 260 11.30 0.29 -7.77
N LEU A 261 10.26 -0.29 -8.35
CA LEU A 261 8.93 0.35 -8.45
C LEU A 261 7.84 -0.42 -7.69
N GLY A 262 8.25 -1.38 -6.85
CA GLY A 262 7.29 -2.24 -6.14
C GLY A 262 6.52 -3.17 -7.07
N SER A 263 5.43 -3.76 -6.58
CA SER A 263 4.72 -4.83 -7.29
C SER A 263 3.80 -4.35 -8.42
N ALA A 264 3.32 -3.12 -8.37
CA ALA A 264 2.35 -2.62 -9.35
C ALA A 264 2.95 -1.59 -10.32
N ALA A 265 3.63 -0.53 -9.83
CA ALA A 265 4.19 0.48 -10.70
C ALA A 265 5.32 -0.04 -11.61
N VAL A 266 5.92 -1.18 -11.31
CA VAL A 266 6.89 -1.88 -12.15
C VAL A 266 6.31 -2.23 -13.53
N LEU A 267 5.01 -2.48 -13.63
CA LEU A 267 4.30 -2.74 -14.89
C LEU A 267 4.12 -1.48 -15.75
N ALA A 268 4.24 -0.30 -15.15
CA ALA A 268 4.17 1.00 -15.82
C ALA A 268 5.50 1.77 -15.73
N ALA A 269 6.62 1.03 -15.71
CA ALA A 269 7.96 1.59 -15.47
C ALA A 269 8.39 2.63 -16.50
N GLY A 270 7.99 2.47 -17.76
CA GLY A 270 8.49 3.31 -18.85
C GLY A 270 10.01 3.22 -18.98
N ASP A 271 10.69 4.35 -18.98
CA ASP A 271 12.16 4.44 -19.07
C ASP A 271 12.88 4.46 -17.71
N PHE A 272 12.17 4.16 -16.60
CA PHE A 272 12.72 4.28 -15.24
C PHE A 272 14.02 3.50 -15.06
N TYR A 273 14.07 2.22 -15.44
CA TYR A 273 15.25 1.38 -15.22
C TYR A 273 16.41 1.76 -16.12
N GLU A 274 16.14 2.17 -17.36
CA GLU A 274 17.15 2.72 -18.28
C GLU A 274 17.80 3.99 -17.71
N GLN A 275 16.97 4.94 -17.23
CA GLN A 275 17.46 6.16 -16.61
C GLN A 275 18.22 5.89 -15.30
N SER A 276 17.79 4.87 -14.54
CA SER A 276 18.43 4.45 -13.30
C SER A 276 19.80 3.84 -13.53
N ALA A 277 19.93 2.95 -14.51
CA ALA A 277 21.21 2.36 -14.92
C ALA A 277 22.23 3.44 -15.35
N ARG A 278 21.78 4.37 -16.22
CA ARG A 278 22.60 5.52 -16.65
C ARG A 278 22.98 6.44 -15.47
N ALA A 279 22.09 6.60 -14.50
CA ALA A 279 22.39 7.38 -13.31
C ALA A 279 23.44 6.71 -12.43
N ALA A 280 23.35 5.39 -12.23
CA ALA A 280 24.31 4.59 -11.47
C ALA A 280 25.70 4.61 -12.12
N LYS A 281 25.77 4.39 -13.45
CA LYS A 281 27.01 4.53 -14.23
C LYS A 281 27.65 5.92 -14.02
N LYS A 282 26.84 6.99 -14.17
CA LYS A 282 27.31 8.38 -14.01
C LYS A 282 27.78 8.70 -12.60
N LEU A 283 27.19 8.05 -11.61
CA LEU A 283 27.53 8.23 -10.20
C LEU A 283 28.76 7.43 -9.79
N GLY A 284 29.05 6.34 -10.50
CA GLY A 284 30.14 5.40 -10.19
C GLY A 284 29.85 4.54 -8.95
N VAL A 285 28.57 4.24 -8.66
CA VAL A 285 28.16 3.42 -7.51
C VAL A 285 27.69 2.05 -7.96
N ARG A 286 27.79 1.09 -7.05
CA ARG A 286 27.15 -0.21 -7.23
C ARG A 286 25.63 -0.04 -7.15
N ALA A 287 24.92 -0.76 -8.00
CA ALA A 287 23.46 -0.67 -8.06
C ALA A 287 22.80 -2.02 -8.26
N VAL A 288 21.57 -2.15 -7.72
CA VAL A 288 20.65 -3.27 -7.97
C VAL A 288 19.39 -2.71 -8.62
N LEU A 289 19.01 -3.28 -9.76
CA LEU A 289 17.77 -2.95 -10.46
C LEU A 289 16.79 -4.12 -10.27
N LEU A 290 15.69 -3.90 -9.54
CA LEU A 290 14.62 -4.89 -9.39
C LEU A 290 13.54 -4.62 -10.43
N ILE A 291 13.63 -5.30 -11.57
CA ILE A 291 12.89 -4.96 -12.79
C ILE A 291 11.50 -5.62 -12.91
N GLY A 292 11.15 -6.55 -11.99
CA GLY A 292 9.94 -7.39 -12.15
C GLY A 292 10.07 -8.39 -13.27
N ASN A 293 8.97 -9.00 -13.66
CA ASN A 293 8.93 -10.08 -14.67
C ASN A 293 8.83 -9.56 -16.12
N ASP A 294 8.75 -8.24 -16.34
CA ASP A 294 8.69 -7.67 -17.70
C ASP A 294 10.10 -7.41 -18.22
N GLU A 295 10.59 -8.26 -19.13
CA GLU A 295 11.91 -8.11 -19.76
C GLU A 295 12.10 -6.75 -20.47
N LYS A 296 11.01 -6.04 -20.82
CA LYS A 296 11.09 -4.69 -21.37
C LYS A 296 11.63 -3.66 -20.37
N ASN A 297 11.62 -4.00 -19.09
CA ASN A 297 12.20 -3.18 -18.04
C ASN A 297 13.74 -3.33 -17.97
N ARG A 298 14.31 -4.37 -18.59
CA ARG A 298 15.76 -4.54 -18.65
C ARG A 298 16.38 -3.43 -19.49
N PRO A 299 17.40 -2.70 -18.97
CA PRO A 299 18.12 -1.72 -19.77
C PRO A 299 18.71 -2.33 -21.04
N GLN A 300 18.59 -1.61 -22.14
CA GLN A 300 19.07 -2.07 -23.46
C GLN A 300 20.58 -1.91 -23.61
N GLU A 301 21.19 -0.98 -22.87
CA GLU A 301 22.63 -0.77 -22.90
C GLU A 301 23.37 -1.86 -22.12
N GLU A 302 24.57 -2.22 -22.57
CA GLU A 302 25.48 -3.08 -21.81
C GLU A 302 25.74 -2.49 -20.42
N LEU A 303 25.59 -3.33 -19.40
CA LEU A 303 25.73 -2.93 -18.00
C LEU A 303 27.10 -3.35 -17.48
N PRO A 304 27.81 -2.46 -16.74
CA PRO A 304 29.05 -2.85 -16.07
C PRO A 304 28.76 -3.82 -14.92
N GLU A 305 29.74 -4.58 -14.48
CA GLU A 305 29.67 -5.52 -13.35
C GLU A 305 29.22 -4.85 -12.03
N THR A 306 29.32 -3.53 -11.95
CA THR A 306 28.83 -2.76 -10.80
C THR A 306 27.29 -2.63 -10.74
N ILE A 307 26.58 -3.11 -11.76
CA ILE A 307 25.11 -3.07 -11.82
C ILE A 307 24.55 -4.49 -11.95
N CYS A 308 23.86 -4.94 -10.90
CA CYS A 308 23.15 -6.21 -10.86
C CYS A 308 21.67 -5.99 -11.25
N VAL A 309 21.13 -6.85 -12.10
CA VAL A 309 19.73 -6.88 -12.48
C VAL A 309 19.09 -8.14 -11.94
N ALA A 310 18.00 -7.99 -11.20
CA ALA A 310 17.19 -9.10 -10.71
C ALA A 310 15.70 -8.84 -10.96
N GLU A 311 14.94 -9.89 -11.18
CA GLU A 311 13.49 -9.77 -11.34
C GLU A 311 12.82 -9.44 -10.00
N TYR A 312 13.21 -10.16 -8.96
CA TYR A 312 12.65 -10.05 -7.62
C TYR A 312 13.71 -10.30 -6.55
N ALA A 313 13.54 -9.65 -5.43
CA ALA A 313 14.23 -9.98 -4.18
C ALA A 313 13.34 -9.62 -2.98
N PRO A 314 13.30 -10.44 -1.91
CA PRO A 314 12.65 -10.09 -0.66
C PRO A 314 13.27 -8.81 -0.08
N TYR A 315 12.45 -7.78 0.13
CA TYR A 315 12.93 -6.49 0.64
C TYR A 315 13.52 -6.59 2.05
N SER A 316 12.97 -7.48 2.89
CA SER A 316 13.47 -7.75 4.24
C SER A 316 14.90 -8.30 4.25
N GLY A 317 15.29 -9.08 3.22
CA GLY A 317 16.66 -9.57 3.06
C GLY A 317 17.60 -8.59 2.35
N LEU A 318 17.08 -7.80 1.42
CA LEU A 318 17.89 -6.90 0.60
C LEU A 318 18.11 -5.53 1.24
N PHE A 319 17.05 -4.86 1.71
CA PHE A 319 17.15 -3.45 2.13
C PHE A 319 18.08 -3.18 3.31
N PRO A 320 18.25 -4.08 4.30
CA PRO A 320 19.26 -3.88 5.34
C PRO A 320 20.70 -3.80 4.83
N ARG A 321 20.97 -4.29 3.62
CA ARG A 321 22.31 -4.44 3.01
C ARG A 321 22.62 -3.38 1.93
N VAL A 322 21.77 -2.37 1.79
CA VAL A 322 21.93 -1.34 0.75
C VAL A 322 22.19 0.04 1.36
N SER A 323 22.70 0.98 0.57
CA SER A 323 22.98 2.34 1.04
C SER A 323 21.80 3.30 0.89
N LEU A 324 20.95 3.09 -0.12
CA LEU A 324 19.81 3.94 -0.43
C LEU A 324 18.82 3.20 -1.32
N VAL A 325 17.54 3.50 -1.21
CA VAL A 325 16.49 2.94 -2.08
C VAL A 325 15.84 4.04 -2.90
N VAL A 326 15.80 3.84 -4.23
CA VAL A 326 15.06 4.69 -5.17
C VAL A 326 13.78 3.97 -5.56
N HIS A 327 12.62 4.56 -5.24
CA HIS A 327 11.34 3.88 -5.45
C HIS A 327 10.17 4.83 -5.72
N GLN A 328 8.97 4.24 -5.98
CA GLN A 328 7.77 5.00 -6.34
C GLN A 328 7.03 5.65 -5.14
N GLY A 329 7.31 5.23 -3.91
CA GLY A 329 6.62 5.76 -2.72
C GLY A 329 5.33 5.02 -2.33
N GLY A 330 5.09 3.81 -2.84
CA GLY A 330 4.01 2.95 -2.34
C GLY A 330 4.25 2.61 -0.86
N VAL A 331 3.16 2.52 -0.08
CA VAL A 331 3.26 2.37 1.38
C VAL A 331 4.05 1.14 1.80
N GLY A 332 3.88 -0.01 1.14
CA GLY A 332 4.62 -1.24 1.47
C GLY A 332 6.13 -1.10 1.27
N THR A 333 6.58 -0.53 0.13
CA THR A 333 8.02 -0.28 -0.11
C THR A 333 8.58 0.76 0.85
N THR A 334 7.82 1.82 1.14
CA THR A 334 8.18 2.83 2.14
C THR A 334 8.35 2.22 3.53
N ALA A 335 7.41 1.35 3.94
CA ALA A 335 7.47 0.64 5.21
C ALA A 335 8.73 -0.24 5.33
N GLN A 336 9.08 -0.98 4.27
CA GLN A 336 10.29 -1.80 4.25
C GLN A 336 11.58 -0.96 4.31
N CYS A 337 11.61 0.22 3.67
CA CYS A 337 12.74 1.15 3.80
C CYS A 337 12.86 1.70 5.22
N LEU A 338 11.75 2.07 5.86
CA LEU A 338 11.71 2.51 7.25
C LEU A 338 12.19 1.39 8.19
N ARG A 339 11.67 0.16 8.04
CA ARG A 339 12.10 -1.01 8.81
C ARG A 339 13.60 -1.27 8.69
N ALA A 340 14.15 -1.09 7.50
CA ALA A 340 15.57 -1.32 7.22
C ALA A 340 16.47 -0.13 7.59
N GLY A 341 15.92 1.01 8.02
CA GLY A 341 16.68 2.21 8.33
C GLY A 341 17.41 2.79 7.11
N ARG A 342 16.78 2.78 5.93
CA ARG A 342 17.42 3.23 4.68
C ARG A 342 16.81 4.52 4.14
N PRO A 343 17.65 5.50 3.78
CA PRO A 343 17.18 6.71 3.12
C PRO A 343 16.60 6.42 1.73
N MET A 344 15.67 7.27 1.29
CA MET A 344 14.86 7.05 0.11
C MET A 344 14.93 8.22 -0.88
N LEU A 345 15.13 7.93 -2.18
CA LEU A 345 14.79 8.87 -3.24
C LEU A 345 13.46 8.45 -3.86
N ILE A 346 12.40 9.22 -3.64
CA ILE A 346 11.04 8.83 -4.04
C ILE A 346 10.63 9.55 -5.32
N MET A 347 10.19 8.77 -6.32
CA MET A 347 9.60 9.24 -7.57
C MET A 347 8.13 8.82 -7.64
N PRO A 348 7.19 9.60 -7.08
CA PRO A 348 5.79 9.19 -7.00
C PRO A 348 5.10 9.16 -8.37
N TYR A 349 4.22 8.17 -8.55
CA TYR A 349 3.34 7.99 -9.70
C TYR A 349 1.93 8.51 -9.41
N SER A 350 1.16 7.81 -8.58
CA SER A 350 -0.26 8.08 -8.34
C SER A 350 -0.69 7.68 -6.92
N HIS A 351 -1.97 7.75 -6.63
CA HIS A 351 -2.64 7.34 -5.39
C HIS A 351 -2.05 7.99 -4.13
N ASP A 352 -1.67 7.22 -3.14
CA ASP A 352 -1.07 7.63 -1.86
C ASP A 352 0.41 8.03 -1.98
N GLN A 353 1.07 7.69 -3.11
CA GLN A 353 2.52 7.83 -3.25
C GLN A 353 3.03 9.28 -3.10
N PRO A 354 2.38 10.32 -3.66
CA PRO A 354 2.79 11.70 -3.43
C PRO A 354 2.67 12.14 -1.97
N ASP A 355 1.69 11.61 -1.24
CA ASP A 355 1.52 11.91 0.18
C ASP A 355 2.57 11.20 1.03
N ASN A 356 2.82 9.92 0.79
CA ASN A 356 3.89 9.16 1.43
C ASN A 356 5.25 9.84 1.19
N ALA A 357 5.53 10.26 -0.06
CA ALA A 357 6.75 10.99 -0.41
C ALA A 357 6.90 12.30 0.36
N ARG A 358 5.81 13.07 0.53
CA ARG A 358 5.80 14.30 1.35
C ARG A 358 6.13 13.98 2.80
N ARG A 359 5.51 12.95 3.39
CA ARG A 359 5.73 12.54 4.77
C ARG A 359 7.18 12.15 5.01
N MET A 360 7.74 11.31 4.17
CA MET A 360 9.15 10.89 4.24
C MET A 360 10.11 12.06 4.08
N ARG A 361 9.80 13.02 3.21
CA ARG A 361 10.59 14.24 3.07
C ARG A 361 10.49 15.13 4.32
N ARG A 362 9.32 15.27 4.94
CA ARG A 362 9.15 16.05 6.19
C ARG A 362 9.93 15.45 7.35
N MET A 363 9.99 14.12 7.42
CA MET A 363 10.77 13.36 8.39
C MET A 363 12.30 13.52 8.16
N GLY A 364 12.70 13.91 6.93
CA GLY A 364 14.11 14.06 6.57
C GLY A 364 14.79 12.75 6.18
N VAL A 365 14.04 11.68 5.95
CA VAL A 365 14.56 10.38 5.48
C VAL A 365 14.52 10.23 3.96
N ALA A 366 13.94 11.22 3.25
CA ALA A 366 13.79 11.13 1.80
C ALA A 366 13.97 12.47 1.08
N ARG A 367 14.39 12.36 -0.19
CA ARG A 367 14.20 13.40 -1.21
C ARG A 367 13.17 12.94 -2.23
N VAL A 368 12.50 13.90 -2.88
CA VAL A 368 11.47 13.62 -3.88
C VAL A 368 11.90 14.15 -5.24
N ILE A 369 11.70 13.34 -6.27
CA ILE A 369 11.92 13.72 -7.66
C ILE A 369 10.66 13.48 -8.48
N GLN A 370 10.22 14.47 -9.25
CA GLN A 370 9.04 14.31 -10.13
C GLN A 370 9.39 13.40 -11.32
N ARG A 371 8.44 12.58 -11.75
CA ARG A 371 8.62 11.65 -12.89
C ARG A 371 9.12 12.36 -14.15
N SER A 372 8.56 13.53 -14.50
CA SER A 372 9.01 14.35 -15.63
C SER A 372 10.45 14.87 -15.51
N SER A 373 11.00 14.87 -14.31
CA SER A 373 12.36 15.30 -13.98
C SER A 373 13.32 14.14 -13.74
N TYR A 374 12.86 12.89 -13.85
CA TYR A 374 13.68 11.70 -13.63
C TYR A 374 14.60 11.47 -14.81
N LYS A 375 15.78 12.06 -14.75
CA LYS A 375 16.83 11.99 -15.78
C LYS A 375 18.16 11.65 -15.12
N PRO A 376 19.09 10.93 -15.79
CA PRO A 376 20.28 10.34 -15.18
C PRO A 376 21.09 11.34 -14.38
N GLY A 377 21.38 12.53 -14.94
CA GLY A 377 22.16 13.55 -14.27
C GLY A 377 21.48 14.16 -13.02
N ARG A 378 20.13 14.24 -13.01
CA ARG A 378 19.38 14.71 -11.84
C ARG A 378 19.30 13.65 -10.76
N VAL A 379 19.07 12.40 -11.14
CA VAL A 379 19.04 11.26 -10.23
C VAL A 379 20.42 11.11 -9.57
N ALA A 380 21.49 11.02 -10.36
CA ALA A 380 22.86 10.90 -9.87
C ALA A 380 23.21 12.02 -8.88
N ARG A 381 22.88 13.28 -9.21
CA ARG A 381 23.14 14.41 -8.32
C ARG A 381 22.39 14.30 -6.99
N ARG A 382 21.11 13.86 -7.01
CA ARG A 382 20.31 13.70 -5.78
C ARG A 382 20.81 12.56 -4.92
N VAL A 383 21.09 11.41 -5.52
CA VAL A 383 21.64 10.25 -4.82
C VAL A 383 22.99 10.61 -4.20
N ARG A 384 23.90 11.22 -4.97
CA ARG A 384 25.21 11.68 -4.44
C ARG A 384 25.05 12.59 -3.23
N ALA A 385 24.17 13.58 -3.31
CA ALA A 385 23.92 14.50 -2.21
C ALA A 385 23.36 13.80 -0.97
N MET A 386 22.49 12.78 -1.15
CA MET A 386 21.94 12.02 -0.01
C MET A 386 22.99 11.11 0.62
N LEU A 387 23.83 10.46 -0.18
CA LEU A 387 24.94 9.61 0.31
C LEU A 387 26.03 10.41 1.01
N ALA A 388 26.19 11.69 0.67
CA ALA A 388 27.18 12.59 1.28
C ALA A 388 26.65 13.30 2.55
N GLU A 389 25.36 13.24 2.85
CA GLU A 389 24.72 13.88 4.01
C GLU A 389 24.39 12.80 5.06
N PRO A 390 25.20 12.59 6.13
CA PRO A 390 24.98 11.53 7.11
C PRO A 390 23.63 11.60 7.84
N GLU A 391 23.02 12.78 7.87
CA GLU A 391 21.76 13.05 8.53
C GLU A 391 20.61 12.21 7.94
N PHE A 392 20.65 11.87 6.64
CA PHE A 392 19.62 10.99 6.04
C PHE A 392 19.67 9.58 6.63
N ASP A 393 20.87 9.03 6.78
CA ASP A 393 21.07 7.71 7.33
C ASP A 393 20.75 7.70 8.84
N ALA A 394 21.19 8.71 9.59
CA ALA A 394 20.89 8.84 11.02
C ALA A 394 19.38 8.89 11.28
N ARG A 395 18.64 9.75 10.56
CA ARG A 395 17.16 9.84 10.69
C ARG A 395 16.45 8.60 10.22
N ALA A 396 16.96 7.92 9.20
CA ALA A 396 16.37 6.68 8.74
C ALA A 396 16.53 5.57 9.80
N ARG A 397 17.67 5.50 10.51
CA ARG A 397 17.88 4.58 11.63
C ARG A 397 16.98 4.91 12.83
N GLU A 398 16.86 6.19 13.21
CA GLU A 398 15.91 6.62 14.24
C GLU A 398 14.48 6.17 13.92
N ALA A 399 14.05 6.34 12.67
CA ALA A 399 12.73 5.86 12.22
C ALA A 399 12.61 4.33 12.28
N ALA A 400 13.69 3.60 11.98
CA ALA A 400 13.70 2.14 12.09
C ALA A 400 13.57 1.69 13.55
N ASP A 401 14.23 2.37 14.49
CA ASP A 401 14.12 2.07 15.93
C ASP A 401 12.67 2.26 16.42
N GLU A 402 11.96 3.29 15.95
CA GLU A 402 10.55 3.47 16.27
C GLU A 402 9.68 2.36 15.68
N VAL A 403 9.88 2.01 14.39
CA VAL A 403 9.15 0.91 13.72
C VAL A 403 9.43 -0.43 14.41
N ALA A 404 10.65 -0.67 14.91
CA ALA A 404 11.01 -1.91 15.59
C ALA A 404 10.33 -2.09 16.96
N ARG A 405 9.87 -1.00 17.58
CA ARG A 405 9.11 -1.05 18.86
C ARG A 405 7.65 -1.43 18.65
N GLU A 406 7.15 -1.33 17.42
CA GLU A 406 5.77 -1.64 17.07
C GLU A 406 5.63 -3.12 16.67
N ASN A 407 4.47 -3.70 16.96
CA ASN A 407 4.09 -5.02 16.46
C ASN A 407 2.69 -4.95 15.85
N GLY A 408 2.64 -4.49 14.59
CA GLY A 408 1.38 -4.19 13.91
C GLY A 408 0.46 -5.39 13.82
N VAL A 409 0.99 -6.56 13.50
CA VAL A 409 0.20 -7.79 13.37
C VAL A 409 -0.41 -8.20 14.72
N LYS A 410 0.40 -8.21 15.77
CA LYS A 410 -0.09 -8.54 17.12
C LYS A 410 -1.16 -7.56 17.57
N THR A 411 -0.90 -6.26 17.44
CA THR A 411 -1.84 -5.18 17.84
C THR A 411 -3.17 -5.27 17.09
N ALA A 412 -3.12 -5.54 15.78
CA ALA A 412 -4.32 -5.72 14.97
C ALA A 412 -5.13 -6.94 15.42
N CYS A 413 -4.48 -8.10 15.63
CA CYS A 413 -5.15 -9.30 16.08
C CYS A 413 -5.78 -9.14 17.48
N ASP A 414 -5.06 -8.54 18.43
CA ASP A 414 -5.58 -8.27 19.79
C ASP A 414 -6.85 -7.41 19.73
N ALA A 415 -6.87 -6.39 18.84
CA ALA A 415 -8.03 -5.53 18.68
C ALA A 415 -9.21 -6.23 18.02
N LEU A 416 -8.95 -7.11 17.04
CA LEU A 416 -9.98 -7.93 16.39
C LEU A 416 -10.60 -8.94 17.35
N GLU A 417 -9.78 -9.63 18.17
CA GLU A 417 -10.26 -10.54 19.20
C GLU A 417 -11.17 -9.83 20.22
N LYS A 418 -10.74 -8.64 20.68
CA LYS A 418 -11.54 -7.82 21.58
C LYS A 418 -12.84 -7.35 20.97
N LEU A 419 -12.88 -7.08 19.66
CA LEU A 419 -14.11 -6.69 18.97
C LEU A 419 -15.07 -7.89 18.83
N GLY A 420 -14.55 -9.06 18.45
CA GLY A 420 -15.37 -10.26 18.23
C GLY A 420 -15.88 -10.92 19.52
N THR A 421 -15.40 -10.51 20.71
CA THR A 421 -15.88 -10.96 22.02
C THR A 421 -16.80 -9.95 22.73
N ARG A 422 -17.12 -8.83 22.08
CA ARG A 422 -18.13 -7.90 22.63
C ARG A 422 -19.52 -8.46 22.34
N ASP A 423 -20.24 -8.77 23.44
CA ASP A 423 -21.65 -9.14 23.45
C ASP A 423 -22.54 -7.97 22.98
#